data_fb7f4146ea76df66dc1572805c3869c7
#
_entry.id   fb7f4146ea76df66dc1572805c3869c7
#
_cell.length_a   1.000
_cell.length_b   1.000
_cell.length_c   1.000
_cell.angle_alpha   90.00
_cell.angle_beta   90.00
_cell.angle_gamma   90.00
#
_symmetry.space_group_name_H-M   'P 1'
#
loop_
_entity.id
_entity.type
_entity.pdbx_description
1 polymer ?
#
loop_
_entity_poly.entity_id
_entity_poly.type
_entity_poly.pdbx_seq_one_letter_code
_entity_poly.pdbx_strand_id
1 'polypeptide(L)'
;LRRDSLRRECEGSLERLGVERLDLYLTHEPDSDTPIRETLQALDELVQAGKVAAVGASNLEAAQLEEALETSDRLGLVRFGWAQNEYSLLAQGAQGVLDLCEREGLGFTPFSPLAGGWLTGKYRRGEDYPAGSRMTLRPGPYAELASDATFDSLEAFESEAGARGVAPAVLATAWVLSDQ
;
A
#
# COMPACT_ATOMS: atom_id res chain seq x y z
N LEU A 1 16.71 5.50 -3.67
CA LEU A 1 16.62 5.55 -2.19
C LEU A 1 18.00 5.80 -1.55
N ARG A 2 18.76 6.72 -2.16
CA ARG A 2 20.11 7.07 -1.68
C ARG A 2 20.05 7.79 -0.33
N ARG A 3 21.10 7.61 0.48
CA ARG A 3 21.21 8.13 1.85
C ARG A 3 20.86 9.62 1.98
N ASP A 4 21.45 10.48 1.15
CA ASP A 4 21.23 11.94 1.22
C ASP A 4 19.79 12.32 0.86
N SER A 5 19.16 11.59 -0.07
CA SER A 5 17.76 11.80 -0.43
C SER A 5 16.82 11.40 0.70
N LEU A 6 17.00 10.21 1.28
CA LEU A 6 16.19 9.75 2.41
C LEU A 6 16.27 10.69 3.59
N ARG A 7 17.46 11.16 3.92
CA ARG A 7 17.66 12.13 5.00
C ARG A 7 16.95 13.45 4.73
N ARG A 8 17.14 14.03 3.54
CA ARG A 8 16.50 15.30 3.15
C ARG A 8 14.98 15.20 3.15
N GLU A 9 14.42 14.13 2.59
CA GLU A 9 12.97 13.94 2.53
C GLU A 9 12.36 13.67 3.92
N CYS A 10 13.07 12.96 4.79
CA CYS A 10 12.67 12.79 6.19
C CYS A 10 12.64 14.13 6.92
N GLU A 11 13.70 14.93 6.81
CA GLU A 11 13.80 16.27 7.42
C GLU A 11 12.68 17.18 6.90
N GLY A 12 12.45 17.21 5.58
CA GLY A 12 11.34 17.95 4.99
C GLY A 12 9.96 17.48 5.46
N SER A 13 9.79 16.21 5.76
CA SER A 13 8.54 15.67 6.31
C SER A 13 8.33 16.12 7.76
N LEU A 14 9.36 16.06 8.59
CA LEU A 14 9.34 16.56 9.97
C LEU A 14 8.96 18.05 10.01
N GLU A 15 9.57 18.86 9.16
CA GLU A 15 9.30 20.29 9.05
C GLU A 15 7.84 20.57 8.63
N ARG A 16 7.36 19.90 7.56
CA ARG A 16 5.98 20.10 7.07
C ARG A 16 4.92 19.69 8.08
N LEU A 17 5.19 18.62 8.86
CA LEU A 17 4.27 18.13 9.89
C LEU A 17 4.40 18.90 11.22
N GLY A 18 5.49 19.65 11.43
CA GLY A 18 5.75 20.37 12.67
C GLY A 18 6.03 19.43 13.85
N VAL A 19 6.64 18.27 13.60
CA VAL A 19 6.98 17.27 14.61
C VAL A 19 8.48 17.00 14.66
N GLU A 20 8.98 16.54 15.79
CA GLU A 20 10.40 16.19 15.97
C GLU A 20 10.72 14.74 15.56
N ARG A 21 9.68 13.87 15.48
CA ARG A 21 9.80 12.46 15.17
C ARG A 21 8.61 11.97 14.36
N LEU A 22 8.86 11.11 13.38
CA LEU A 22 7.85 10.34 12.66
C LEU A 22 7.63 9.00 13.37
N ASP A 23 6.38 8.59 13.55
CA ASP A 23 6.07 7.28 14.11
C ASP A 23 6.37 6.17 13.11
N LEU A 24 6.06 6.41 11.82
CA LEU A 24 6.33 5.48 10.73
C LEU A 24 6.83 6.25 9.48
N TYR A 25 7.92 5.78 8.90
CA TYR A 25 8.47 6.31 7.66
C TYR A 25 8.60 5.20 6.63
N LEU A 26 7.89 5.34 5.52
CA LEU A 26 7.85 4.35 4.46
C LEU A 26 8.66 4.81 3.25
N THR A 27 9.41 3.89 2.63
CA THR A 27 9.87 4.09 1.25
C THR A 27 8.68 3.93 0.31
N HIS A 28 8.55 4.83 -0.69
CA HIS A 28 7.34 4.88 -1.53
C HIS A 28 7.35 3.82 -2.65
N GLU A 29 8.52 3.63 -3.26
CA GLU A 29 8.72 2.71 -4.40
C GLU A 29 10.06 2.00 -4.25
N PRO A 30 10.23 0.80 -4.83
CA PRO A 30 11.55 0.17 -4.94
C PRO A 30 12.50 1.04 -5.78
N ASP A 31 13.78 0.99 -5.45
CA ASP A 31 14.84 1.69 -6.19
C ASP A 31 15.87 0.67 -6.68
N SER A 32 15.80 0.32 -7.96
CA SER A 32 16.71 -0.65 -8.58
C SER A 32 18.14 -0.13 -8.72
N ASP A 33 18.36 1.18 -8.62
CA ASP A 33 19.67 1.81 -8.78
C ASP A 33 20.45 1.90 -7.46
N THR A 34 19.76 1.70 -6.33
CA THR A 34 20.35 1.75 -5.00
C THR A 34 20.28 0.38 -4.31
N PRO A 35 21.42 -0.24 -3.97
CA PRO A 35 21.40 -1.50 -3.24
C PRO A 35 20.60 -1.40 -1.95
N ILE A 36 19.77 -2.40 -1.65
CA ILE A 36 18.90 -2.41 -0.46
C ILE A 36 19.67 -2.16 0.85
N ARG A 37 20.91 -2.63 0.93
CA ARG A 37 21.79 -2.37 2.07
C ARG A 37 22.00 -0.88 2.32
N GLU A 38 22.20 -0.07 1.27
CA GLU A 38 22.42 1.37 1.40
C GLU A 38 21.15 2.06 1.94
N THR A 39 20.00 1.67 1.41
CA THR A 39 18.68 2.14 1.87
C THR A 39 18.47 1.83 3.36
N LEU A 40 18.73 0.58 3.77
CA LEU A 40 18.57 0.15 5.15
C LEU A 40 19.54 0.85 6.10
N GLN A 41 20.79 1.08 5.70
CA GLN A 41 21.77 1.85 6.48
C GLN A 41 21.29 3.30 6.69
N ALA A 42 20.75 3.94 5.65
CA ALA A 42 20.24 5.30 5.75
C ALA A 42 19.00 5.39 6.67
N LEU A 43 18.11 4.40 6.60
CA LEU A 43 16.95 4.32 7.48
C LEU A 43 17.37 4.02 8.93
N ASP A 44 18.33 3.14 9.15
CA ASP A 44 18.89 2.86 10.47
C ASP A 44 19.46 4.13 11.13
N GLU A 45 20.21 4.94 10.39
CA GLU A 45 20.73 6.22 10.89
C GLU A 45 19.61 7.18 11.32
N LEU A 46 18.48 7.22 10.60
CA LEU A 46 17.32 8.05 10.96
C LEU A 46 16.66 7.56 12.25
N VAL A 47 16.59 6.24 12.43
CA VAL A 47 16.05 5.61 13.65
C VAL A 47 17.00 5.87 14.83
N GLN A 48 18.30 5.66 14.66
CA GLN A 48 19.31 5.92 15.70
C GLN A 48 19.39 7.39 16.09
N ALA A 49 19.13 8.29 15.14
CA ALA A 49 19.03 9.73 15.41
C ALA A 49 17.73 10.14 16.12
N GLY A 50 16.80 9.19 16.35
CA GLY A 50 15.50 9.43 16.99
C GLY A 50 14.50 10.19 16.13
N LYS A 51 14.80 10.40 14.84
CA LYS A 51 13.90 11.11 13.89
C LYS A 51 12.74 10.24 13.41
N VAL A 52 12.90 8.92 13.45
CA VAL A 52 11.91 7.93 13.00
C VAL A 52 11.78 6.85 14.06
N ALA A 53 10.57 6.43 14.38
CA ALA A 53 10.33 5.35 15.35
C ALA A 53 10.30 3.97 14.69
N ALA A 54 9.66 3.86 13.54
CA ALA A 54 9.56 2.63 12.77
C ALA A 54 9.70 2.92 11.26
N VAL A 55 10.21 1.95 10.52
CA VAL A 55 10.37 2.04 9.07
C VAL A 55 9.60 0.94 8.37
N GLY A 56 9.27 1.16 7.12
CA GLY A 56 8.63 0.18 6.26
C GLY A 56 8.82 0.50 4.79
N ALA A 57 8.22 -0.30 3.94
CA ALA A 57 8.34 -0.15 2.50
C ALA A 57 6.98 -0.24 1.82
N SER A 58 6.82 0.49 0.71
CA SER A 58 5.66 0.44 -0.15
C SER A 58 6.04 -0.11 -1.52
N ASN A 59 5.09 -0.82 -2.15
CA ASN A 59 5.21 -1.34 -3.51
C ASN A 59 6.37 -2.33 -3.73
N LEU A 60 6.87 -2.97 -2.68
CA LEU A 60 7.81 -4.08 -2.81
C LEU A 60 7.07 -5.37 -3.16
N GLU A 61 7.70 -6.17 -4.00
CA GLU A 61 7.34 -7.57 -4.19
C GLU A 61 7.80 -8.42 -2.98
N ALA A 62 7.18 -9.58 -2.76
CA ALA A 62 7.51 -10.45 -1.63
C ALA A 62 9.01 -10.80 -1.57
N ALA A 63 9.62 -11.13 -2.71
CA ALA A 63 11.05 -11.44 -2.78
C ALA A 63 11.96 -10.25 -2.41
N GLN A 64 11.56 -9.03 -2.79
CA GLN A 64 12.31 -7.82 -2.45
C GLN A 64 12.20 -7.48 -0.95
N LEU A 65 11.02 -7.66 -0.39
CA LEU A 65 10.79 -7.47 1.04
C LEU A 65 11.58 -8.52 1.84
N GLU A 66 11.56 -9.78 1.43
CA GLU A 66 12.33 -10.86 2.05
C GLU A 66 13.84 -10.58 2.02
N GLU A 67 14.40 -10.18 0.86
CA GLU A 67 15.80 -9.74 0.73
C GLU A 67 16.15 -8.60 1.69
N ALA A 68 15.24 -7.63 1.85
CA ALA A 68 15.45 -6.50 2.78
C ALA A 68 15.50 -6.98 4.23
N LEU A 69 14.60 -7.86 4.64
CA LEU A 69 14.54 -8.43 5.98
C LEU A 69 15.81 -9.27 6.30
N GLU A 70 16.19 -10.15 5.40
CA GLU A 70 17.42 -10.96 5.52
C GLU A 70 18.69 -10.08 5.60
N THR A 71 18.70 -8.98 4.81
CA THR A 71 19.84 -8.06 4.82
C THR A 71 19.91 -7.28 6.13
N SER A 72 18.78 -6.85 6.68
CA SER A 72 18.71 -6.23 8.00
C SER A 72 19.23 -7.15 9.10
N ASP A 73 18.75 -8.39 9.13
CA ASP A 73 19.14 -9.38 10.13
C ASP A 73 20.63 -9.70 10.05
N ARG A 74 21.15 -9.91 8.85
CA ARG A 74 22.58 -10.22 8.63
C ARG A 74 23.52 -9.08 9.04
N LEU A 75 23.08 -7.82 8.87
CA LEU A 75 23.92 -6.65 9.13
C LEU A 75 23.63 -5.95 10.46
N GLY A 76 22.62 -6.42 11.21
CA GLY A 76 22.18 -5.79 12.46
C GLY A 76 21.62 -4.39 12.26
N LEU A 77 20.95 -4.13 11.13
CA LEU A 77 20.32 -2.86 10.80
C LEU A 77 18.84 -2.86 11.20
N VAL A 78 18.23 -1.66 11.19
CA VAL A 78 16.79 -1.54 11.39
C VAL A 78 16.04 -2.43 10.39
N ARG A 79 15.03 -3.14 10.87
CA ARG A 79 14.19 -4.02 10.07
C ARG A 79 12.93 -3.30 9.65
N PHE A 80 12.45 -3.52 8.43
CA PHE A 80 11.11 -3.08 8.07
C PHE A 80 10.10 -3.74 9.00
N GLY A 81 9.25 -2.92 9.64
CA GLY A 81 8.16 -3.37 10.48
C GLY A 81 6.80 -3.27 9.80
N TRP A 82 6.74 -2.67 8.60
CA TRP A 82 5.50 -2.41 7.87
C TRP A 82 5.70 -2.56 6.36
N ALA A 83 4.68 -3.12 5.69
CA ALA A 83 4.55 -3.10 4.25
C ALA A 83 3.26 -2.36 3.83
N GLN A 84 3.31 -1.69 2.68
CA GLN A 84 2.15 -1.00 2.10
C GLN A 84 2.07 -1.28 0.61
N ASN A 85 1.04 -2.00 0.17
CA ASN A 85 0.84 -2.33 -1.24
C ASN A 85 -0.62 -2.11 -1.66
N GLU A 86 -0.87 -2.03 -2.96
CA GLU A 86 -2.24 -2.05 -3.47
C GLU A 86 -2.89 -3.38 -3.14
N TYR A 87 -4.06 -3.32 -2.47
CA TYR A 87 -4.81 -4.53 -2.17
C TYR A 87 -6.31 -4.25 -2.07
N SER A 88 -7.07 -5.01 -2.84
CA SER A 88 -8.53 -4.95 -2.89
C SER A 88 -9.09 -6.21 -3.53
N LEU A 89 -10.40 -6.39 -3.52
CA LEU A 89 -11.08 -7.49 -4.25
C LEU A 89 -10.74 -7.53 -5.75
N LEU A 90 -10.37 -6.40 -6.35
CA LEU A 90 -9.99 -6.30 -7.77
C LEU A 90 -8.48 -6.28 -7.99
N ALA A 91 -7.67 -6.24 -6.94
CA ALA A 91 -6.22 -6.17 -7.01
C ALA A 91 -5.61 -7.02 -5.88
N GLN A 92 -5.34 -8.29 -6.13
CA GLN A 92 -4.83 -9.26 -5.14
C GLN A 92 -3.36 -9.61 -5.36
N GLY A 93 -2.64 -8.81 -6.15
CA GLY A 93 -1.22 -9.07 -6.46
C GLY A 93 -0.28 -9.04 -5.26
N ALA A 94 -0.71 -8.41 -4.16
CA ALA A 94 0.08 -8.33 -2.93
C ALA A 94 -0.08 -9.54 -1.97
N GLN A 95 -0.78 -10.61 -2.36
CA GLN A 95 -1.00 -11.76 -1.48
C GLN A 95 0.32 -12.34 -0.93
N GLY A 96 1.34 -12.50 -1.75
CA GLY A 96 2.64 -12.98 -1.30
C GLY A 96 3.34 -12.05 -0.29
N VAL A 97 3.05 -10.73 -0.34
CA VAL A 97 3.54 -9.77 0.66
C VAL A 97 2.76 -9.91 1.96
N LEU A 98 1.45 -10.12 1.89
CA LEU A 98 0.61 -10.41 3.05
C LEU A 98 1.07 -11.68 3.78
N ASP A 99 1.25 -12.77 3.06
CA ASP A 99 1.73 -14.04 3.60
C ASP A 99 3.11 -13.87 4.29
N LEU A 100 3.98 -13.05 3.71
CA LEU A 100 5.28 -12.70 4.30
C LEU A 100 5.11 -11.85 5.55
N CYS A 101 4.23 -10.85 5.54
CA CYS A 101 3.95 -10.02 6.71
C CYS A 101 3.44 -10.85 7.88
N GLU A 102 2.51 -11.78 7.65
CA GLU A 102 2.01 -12.69 8.67
C GLU A 102 3.13 -13.57 9.24
N ARG A 103 3.95 -14.18 8.37
CA ARG A 103 5.07 -15.04 8.78
C ARG A 103 6.11 -14.30 9.61
N GLU A 104 6.42 -13.07 9.26
CA GLU A 104 7.48 -12.25 9.85
C GLU A 104 6.99 -11.28 10.94
N GLY A 105 5.69 -11.23 11.20
CA GLY A 105 5.09 -10.35 12.20
C GLY A 105 5.15 -8.87 11.82
N LEU A 106 5.04 -8.54 10.53
CA LEU A 106 5.01 -7.17 10.02
C LEU A 106 3.58 -6.64 9.99
N GLY A 107 3.41 -5.33 10.17
CA GLY A 107 2.15 -4.67 9.86
C GLY A 107 1.95 -4.53 8.35
N PHE A 108 0.70 -4.65 7.89
CA PHE A 108 0.34 -4.40 6.50
C PHE A 108 -0.70 -3.29 6.41
N THR A 109 -0.52 -2.34 5.50
CA THR A 109 -1.48 -1.25 5.25
C THR A 109 -1.83 -1.21 3.77
N PRO A 110 -2.99 -1.75 3.37
CA PRO A 110 -3.41 -1.71 1.97
C PRO A 110 -3.74 -0.29 1.53
N PHE A 111 -3.32 0.08 0.32
CA PHE A 111 -3.86 1.26 -0.33
C PHE A 111 -4.87 0.85 -1.42
N SER A 112 -5.72 1.79 -1.84
CA SER A 112 -6.78 1.58 -2.83
C SER A 112 -7.80 0.46 -2.48
N PRO A 113 -8.24 0.29 -1.22
CA PRO A 113 -9.13 -0.81 -0.84
C PRO A 113 -10.47 -0.81 -1.57
N LEU A 114 -10.86 0.32 -2.16
CA LEU A 114 -12.06 0.48 -2.97
C LEU A 114 -11.77 0.58 -4.48
N ALA A 115 -10.56 0.26 -4.94
CA ALA A 115 -10.14 0.27 -6.33
C ALA A 115 -10.56 1.57 -7.07
N GLY A 116 -10.21 2.74 -6.54
CA GLY A 116 -10.59 4.02 -7.15
C GLY A 116 -12.09 4.31 -7.19
N GLY A 117 -12.87 3.57 -6.41
CA GLY A 117 -14.32 3.68 -6.30
C GLY A 117 -15.11 2.63 -7.08
N TRP A 118 -14.44 1.70 -7.77
CA TRP A 118 -15.09 0.60 -8.48
C TRP A 118 -15.91 -0.29 -7.52
N LEU A 119 -15.44 -0.53 -6.33
CA LEU A 119 -16.12 -1.34 -5.31
C LEU A 119 -17.16 -0.57 -4.48
N THR A 120 -17.63 0.58 -4.94
CA THR A 120 -18.65 1.38 -4.22
C THR A 120 -20.05 1.30 -4.82
N GLY A 121 -20.21 0.62 -5.97
CA GLY A 121 -21.48 0.54 -6.68
C GLY A 121 -21.86 1.76 -7.51
N LYS A 122 -20.96 2.76 -7.66
CA LYS A 122 -21.26 3.99 -8.39
C LYS A 122 -20.95 3.94 -9.88
N TYR A 123 -20.18 2.97 -10.36
CA TYR A 123 -19.88 2.81 -11.78
C TYR A 123 -20.74 1.71 -12.36
N ARG A 124 -21.47 2.04 -13.43
CA ARG A 124 -22.46 1.15 -14.05
C ARG A 124 -22.08 0.88 -15.50
N ARG A 125 -22.35 -0.35 -15.94
CA ARG A 125 -22.14 -0.76 -17.34
C ARG A 125 -22.98 0.11 -18.28
N GLY A 126 -22.32 0.69 -19.29
CA GLY A 126 -23.00 1.49 -20.31
C GLY A 126 -23.45 2.89 -19.87
N GLU A 127 -23.13 3.31 -18.66
CA GLU A 127 -23.41 4.64 -18.16
C GLU A 127 -22.14 5.52 -18.11
N ASP A 128 -22.31 6.82 -18.20
CA ASP A 128 -21.23 7.77 -17.98
C ASP A 128 -20.77 7.75 -16.53
N TYR A 129 -19.48 7.95 -16.33
CA TYR A 129 -18.93 8.05 -14.98
C TYR A 129 -19.45 9.29 -14.25
N PRO A 130 -19.85 9.19 -12.97
CA PRO A 130 -20.33 10.32 -12.19
C PRO A 130 -19.31 11.46 -12.16
N ALA A 131 -19.80 12.70 -12.36
CA ALA A 131 -18.97 13.90 -12.30
C ALA A 131 -18.26 13.99 -10.94
N GLY A 132 -16.97 14.37 -10.94
CA GLY A 132 -16.17 14.46 -9.73
C GLY A 132 -15.68 13.10 -9.21
N SER A 133 -15.99 11.99 -9.89
CA SER A 133 -15.47 10.67 -9.52
C SER A 133 -14.00 10.51 -9.90
N ARG A 134 -13.34 9.47 -9.35
CA ARG A 134 -11.97 9.13 -9.71
C ARG A 134 -11.81 8.94 -11.23
N MET A 135 -12.79 8.29 -11.87
CA MET A 135 -12.75 7.99 -13.30
C MET A 135 -12.90 9.23 -14.20
N THR A 136 -13.55 10.30 -13.71
CA THR A 136 -13.67 11.56 -14.47
C THR A 136 -12.54 12.53 -14.20
N LEU A 137 -11.97 12.54 -12.99
CA LEU A 137 -10.93 13.50 -12.59
C LEU A 137 -9.51 12.98 -12.84
N ARG A 138 -9.26 11.71 -12.53
CA ARG A 138 -7.92 11.10 -12.58
C ARG A 138 -8.04 9.60 -12.68
N PRO A 139 -8.47 9.02 -13.83
CA PRO A 139 -8.67 7.59 -13.99
C PRO A 139 -7.40 6.78 -13.70
N GLY A 140 -6.23 7.23 -14.23
CA GLY A 140 -4.94 6.59 -13.98
C GLY A 140 -4.99 5.07 -14.12
N PRO A 141 -4.47 4.32 -13.15
CA PRO A 141 -4.40 2.86 -13.22
C PRO A 141 -5.78 2.17 -13.21
N TYR A 142 -6.84 2.88 -12.81
CA TYR A 142 -8.19 2.29 -12.74
C TYR A 142 -8.93 2.27 -14.06
N ALA A 143 -8.40 2.90 -15.12
CA ALA A 143 -9.02 2.91 -16.44
C ALA A 143 -9.07 1.50 -17.06
N GLU A 144 -8.09 0.66 -16.76
CA GLU A 144 -8.00 -0.72 -17.25
C GLU A 144 -9.07 -1.65 -16.64
N LEU A 145 -9.67 -1.24 -15.52
CA LEU A 145 -10.79 -1.97 -14.92
C LEU A 145 -12.10 -1.85 -15.70
N ALA A 146 -12.18 -0.95 -16.70
CA ALA A 146 -13.37 -0.76 -17.52
C ALA A 146 -13.55 -1.87 -18.56
N SER A 147 -13.82 -3.09 -18.10
CA SER A 147 -14.04 -4.28 -18.92
C SER A 147 -15.36 -4.98 -18.58
N ASP A 148 -15.91 -5.73 -19.54
CA ASP A 148 -17.13 -6.52 -19.29
C ASP A 148 -16.95 -7.50 -18.13
N ALA A 149 -15.80 -8.16 -18.03
CA ALA A 149 -15.50 -9.10 -16.96
C ALA A 149 -15.48 -8.41 -15.57
N THR A 150 -14.97 -7.18 -15.51
CA THR A 150 -15.02 -6.40 -14.26
C THR A 150 -16.45 -6.03 -13.89
N PHE A 151 -17.27 -5.59 -14.86
CA PHE A 151 -18.67 -5.29 -14.57
C PHE A 151 -19.47 -6.53 -14.15
N ASP A 152 -19.23 -7.70 -14.75
CA ASP A 152 -19.86 -8.95 -14.31
C ASP A 152 -19.52 -9.28 -12.84
N SER A 153 -18.25 -9.09 -12.48
CA SER A 153 -17.78 -9.29 -11.10
C SER A 153 -18.39 -8.28 -10.11
N LEU A 154 -18.52 -7.02 -10.52
CA LEU A 154 -19.11 -5.98 -9.69
C LEU A 154 -20.62 -6.19 -9.49
N GLU A 155 -21.36 -6.61 -10.53
CA GLU A 155 -22.78 -6.92 -10.41
C GLU A 155 -23.03 -8.08 -9.44
N ALA A 156 -22.21 -9.12 -9.49
CA ALA A 156 -22.25 -10.23 -8.54
C ALA A 156 -21.90 -9.76 -7.11
N PHE A 157 -20.85 -8.95 -6.95
CA PHE A 157 -20.43 -8.39 -5.67
C PHE A 157 -21.50 -7.47 -5.05
N GLU A 158 -22.14 -6.61 -5.85
CA GLU A 158 -23.23 -5.76 -5.39
C GLU A 158 -24.47 -6.56 -4.97
N SER A 159 -24.77 -7.64 -5.69
CA SER A 159 -25.84 -8.56 -5.32
C SER A 159 -25.58 -9.20 -3.94
N GLU A 160 -24.33 -9.62 -3.68
CA GLU A 160 -23.94 -10.19 -2.39
C GLU A 160 -24.02 -9.14 -1.26
N ALA A 161 -23.56 -7.89 -1.51
CA ALA A 161 -23.69 -6.81 -0.55
C ALA A 161 -25.16 -6.53 -0.21
N GLY A 162 -26.04 -6.52 -1.23
CA GLY A 162 -27.49 -6.37 -1.06
C GLY A 162 -28.10 -7.51 -0.25
N ALA A 163 -27.71 -8.76 -0.51
CA ALA A 163 -28.18 -9.92 0.24
C ALA A 163 -27.78 -9.86 1.72
N ARG A 164 -26.64 -9.25 2.03
CA ARG A 164 -26.17 -9.02 3.41
C ARG A 164 -26.72 -7.73 4.04
N GLY A 165 -27.46 -6.92 3.30
CA GLY A 165 -28.01 -5.66 3.78
C GLY A 165 -26.96 -4.58 4.08
N VAL A 166 -25.80 -4.61 3.39
CA VAL A 166 -24.72 -3.64 3.56
C VAL A 166 -24.38 -2.93 2.26
N ALA A 167 -23.79 -1.74 2.36
CA ALA A 167 -23.29 -1.05 1.17
C ALA A 167 -22.06 -1.79 0.58
N PRO A 168 -21.88 -1.80 -0.76
CA PRO A 168 -20.72 -2.43 -1.40
C PRO A 168 -19.38 -2.00 -0.82
N ALA A 169 -19.19 -0.70 -0.56
CA ALA A 169 -17.97 -0.18 0.05
C ALA A 169 -17.68 -0.77 1.44
N VAL A 170 -18.72 -1.04 2.24
CA VAL A 170 -18.59 -1.66 3.57
C VAL A 170 -18.13 -3.11 3.41
N LEU A 171 -18.75 -3.85 2.50
CA LEU A 171 -18.37 -5.25 2.23
C LEU A 171 -16.93 -5.34 1.72
N ALA A 172 -16.54 -4.46 0.78
CA ALA A 172 -15.17 -4.42 0.25
C ALA A 172 -14.13 -4.11 1.34
N THR A 173 -14.42 -3.16 2.23
CA THR A 173 -13.52 -2.81 3.33
C THR A 173 -13.45 -3.94 4.37
N ALA A 174 -14.58 -4.55 4.70
CA ALA A 174 -14.62 -5.69 5.62
C ALA A 174 -13.81 -6.89 5.08
N TRP A 175 -13.87 -7.14 3.76
CA TRP A 175 -13.07 -8.20 3.14
C TRP A 175 -11.57 -7.92 3.29
N VAL A 176 -11.10 -6.71 2.98
CA VAL A 176 -9.70 -6.33 3.16
C VAL A 176 -9.23 -6.51 4.61
N LEU A 177 -10.09 -6.18 5.59
CA LEU A 177 -9.76 -6.34 7.01
C LEU A 177 -9.82 -7.79 7.50
N SER A 178 -10.54 -8.68 6.83
CA SER A 178 -10.63 -10.09 7.21
C SER A 178 -9.47 -10.93 6.73
N ASP A 179 -8.68 -10.40 5.81
CA ASP A 179 -7.55 -11.06 5.17
C ASP A 179 -6.20 -10.62 5.78
N GLN A 180 -6.24 -9.96 6.94
CA GLN A 180 -5.07 -9.46 7.67
C GLN A 180 -4.89 -10.14 9.02
#